data_1ddf9b4b8037b4049b82b5bfb8c2a855
#
_entry.id   1ddf9b4b8037b4049b82b5bfb8c2a855
#
_cell.length_a   1.000
_cell.length_b   1.000
_cell.length_c   1.000
_cell.angle_alpha   90.00
_cell.angle_beta   90.00
_cell.angle_gamma   90.00
#
_symmetry.space_group_name_H-M   'P 1'
#
loop_
_entity.id
_entity.type
_entity.pdbx_description
1 polymer ?
#
loop_
_entity_poly.entity_id
_entity_poly.type
_entity_poly.pdbx_seq_one_letter_code
_entity_poly.pdbx_strand_id
1 'polypeptide(L)'
;MLERRSRTFPPSWTVPFRNYTEVTDFLRQVETACILRGRPSDGTISLEAVSRCLHELKRPDRAFRSVHVTGTNGKTTVSRMLGALTRASGLQVGVYTSPHVLHFRERIAINGQPIGEEELVDACNHIKSFLDLYGLQLAPFEFLTAAAFFAFRAAKVDLAVIEVGIGGRQDATNVITPELSVITNVEYDHTDLFGETLEQIAVEKAGIIKPLTPVLCGPMTK
;
A
#
# COMPACT_ATOMS: atom_id res chain seq x y z
N MET A 1 29.48 -15.65 -9.46
CA MET A 1 29.52 -14.22 -9.81
C MET A 1 28.24 -13.91 -10.54
N LEU A 2 27.19 -13.49 -9.83
CA LEU A 2 25.91 -13.08 -10.44
C LEU A 2 26.03 -11.58 -10.72
N GLU A 3 26.11 -11.24 -12.00
CA GLU A 3 26.09 -9.85 -12.47
C GLU A 3 24.87 -9.13 -11.92
N ARG A 4 25.10 -8.12 -11.11
CA ARG A 4 24.08 -7.14 -10.74
C ARG A 4 23.70 -6.38 -12.03
N ARG A 5 22.68 -6.87 -12.73
CA ARG A 5 22.06 -6.08 -13.81
C ARG A 5 21.55 -4.77 -13.17
N SER A 6 22.17 -3.66 -13.54
CA SER A 6 21.79 -2.32 -13.12
C SER A 6 20.30 -2.09 -13.41
N ARG A 7 19.54 -1.82 -12.36
CA ARG A 7 18.11 -1.47 -12.44
C ARG A 7 18.04 -0.01 -12.92
N THR A 8 18.14 0.23 -14.22
CA THR A 8 17.93 1.56 -14.77
C THR A 8 16.44 1.81 -14.99
N PHE A 9 15.84 2.59 -14.11
CA PHE A 9 14.58 3.28 -14.39
C PHE A 9 14.86 4.50 -15.29
N PRO A 10 13.85 5.03 -16.00
CA PRO A 10 14.05 6.16 -16.90
C PRO A 10 14.63 7.38 -16.18
N PRO A 11 15.42 8.23 -16.89
CA PRO A 11 16.12 9.40 -16.31
C PRO A 11 15.21 10.51 -15.76
N SER A 12 13.88 10.37 -15.87
CA SER A 12 12.90 11.40 -15.44
C SER A 12 12.67 11.49 -13.94
N TRP A 13 13.41 10.74 -13.11
CA TRP A 13 13.21 10.71 -11.65
C TRP A 13 13.67 11.98 -10.92
N THR A 14 14.52 12.80 -11.52
CA THR A 14 15.14 13.95 -10.85
C THR A 14 14.29 15.24 -10.84
N VAL A 15 13.24 15.33 -11.67
CA VAL A 15 12.40 16.53 -11.76
C VAL A 15 11.11 16.34 -10.96
N PRO A 16 10.73 17.25 -10.04
CA PRO A 16 9.47 17.16 -9.31
C PRO A 16 8.26 17.16 -10.25
N PHE A 17 7.21 16.43 -9.86
CA PHE A 17 5.92 16.48 -10.56
C PHE A 17 5.29 17.86 -10.38
N ARG A 18 4.80 18.45 -11.45
CA ARG A 18 4.17 19.78 -11.46
C ARG A 18 2.66 19.69 -11.24
N ASN A 19 2.06 18.56 -11.57
CA ASN A 19 0.62 18.34 -11.52
C ASN A 19 0.26 16.86 -11.42
N TYR A 20 -1.03 16.60 -11.20
CA TYR A 20 -1.59 15.25 -11.05
C TYR A 20 -1.39 14.38 -12.30
N THR A 21 -1.47 14.96 -13.50
CA THR A 21 -1.27 14.22 -14.75
C THR A 21 0.13 13.62 -14.81
N GLU A 22 1.16 14.38 -14.45
CA GLU A 22 2.54 13.89 -14.44
C GLU A 22 2.74 12.73 -13.42
N VAL A 23 2.08 12.81 -12.26
CA VAL A 23 2.08 11.70 -11.29
C VAL A 23 1.43 10.44 -11.87
N THR A 24 0.27 10.59 -12.51
CA THR A 24 -0.46 9.43 -13.06
C THR A 24 0.28 8.80 -14.24
N ASP A 25 0.87 9.60 -15.10
CA ASP A 25 1.65 9.12 -16.23
C ASP A 25 2.91 8.38 -15.76
N PHE A 26 3.59 8.92 -14.76
CA PHE A 26 4.71 8.24 -14.10
C PHE A 26 4.29 6.88 -13.52
N LEU A 27 3.22 6.83 -12.74
CA LEU A 27 2.74 5.59 -12.14
C LEU A 27 2.39 4.54 -13.19
N ARG A 28 1.71 4.92 -14.28
CA ARG A 28 1.38 4.03 -15.40
C ARG A 28 2.62 3.53 -16.13
N GLN A 29 3.60 4.41 -16.37
CA GLN A 29 4.86 4.02 -17.02
C GLN A 29 5.64 2.99 -16.19
N VAL A 30 5.74 3.21 -14.87
CA VAL A 30 6.45 2.28 -13.98
C VAL A 30 5.68 0.96 -13.86
N GLU A 31 4.35 0.99 -13.78
CA GLU A 31 3.49 -0.20 -13.76
C GLU A 31 3.69 -1.03 -15.05
N THR A 32 3.63 -0.39 -16.21
CA THR A 32 3.88 -1.04 -17.51
C THR A 32 5.28 -1.64 -17.57
N ALA A 33 6.29 -0.93 -17.08
CA ALA A 33 7.66 -1.42 -17.05
C ALA A 33 7.84 -2.63 -16.11
N CYS A 34 7.10 -2.71 -15.01
CA CYS A 34 7.07 -3.87 -14.13
C CYS A 34 6.47 -5.09 -14.83
N ILE A 35 5.32 -4.93 -15.48
CA ILE A 35 4.63 -5.99 -16.24
C ILE A 35 5.52 -6.54 -17.35
N LEU A 36 6.11 -5.67 -18.17
CA LEU A 36 7.00 -6.07 -19.28
C LEU A 36 8.25 -6.84 -18.83
N ARG A 37 8.63 -6.71 -17.56
CA ARG A 37 9.75 -7.45 -16.96
C ARG A 37 9.33 -8.77 -16.31
N GLY A 38 8.10 -9.21 -16.52
CA GLY A 38 7.54 -10.42 -15.94
C GLY A 38 7.36 -10.34 -14.42
N ARG A 39 7.28 -9.12 -13.88
CA ARG A 39 6.93 -8.89 -12.47
C ARG A 39 5.45 -8.59 -12.40
N PRO A 40 4.73 -9.09 -11.39
CA PRO A 40 3.38 -8.60 -11.10
C PRO A 40 3.41 -7.07 -11.03
N SER A 41 2.33 -6.41 -11.45
CA SER A 41 2.20 -4.94 -11.37
C SER A 41 2.26 -4.43 -9.92
N ASP A 42 1.95 -5.29 -8.99
CA ASP A 42 2.10 -5.17 -7.54
C ASP A 42 3.51 -5.51 -7.02
N GLY A 43 4.40 -5.94 -7.92
CA GLY A 43 5.83 -6.17 -7.68
C GLY A 43 6.14 -7.22 -6.64
N THR A 44 7.05 -8.14 -6.95
CA THR A 44 7.65 -8.99 -5.90
C THR A 44 8.45 -8.11 -4.96
N ILE A 45 7.93 -7.90 -3.83
CA ILE A 45 8.16 -6.82 -2.93
C ILE A 45 9.29 -7.22 -2.00
N SER A 46 10.25 -6.38 -1.91
CA SER A 46 11.12 -6.35 -0.77
C SER A 46 10.53 -5.36 0.23
N LEU A 47 9.91 -5.84 1.29
CA LEU A 47 9.53 -5.01 2.44
C LEU A 47 10.69 -4.14 2.93
N GLU A 48 11.92 -4.56 2.64
CA GLU A 48 13.14 -3.82 2.95
C GLU A 48 13.19 -2.46 2.24
N ALA A 49 12.85 -2.39 0.95
CA ALA A 49 12.89 -1.12 0.20
C ALA A 49 11.88 -0.11 0.75
N VAL A 50 10.63 -0.56 0.98
CA VAL A 50 9.59 0.28 1.58
C VAL A 50 9.96 0.67 3.00
N SER A 51 10.41 -0.29 3.82
CA SER A 51 10.79 -0.04 5.21
C SER A 51 11.93 0.97 5.31
N ARG A 52 12.94 0.87 4.41
CA ARG A 52 14.03 1.83 4.33
C ARG A 52 13.54 3.20 3.91
N CYS A 53 12.71 3.30 2.89
CA CYS A 53 12.09 4.57 2.47
C CYS A 53 11.32 5.22 3.63
N LEU A 54 10.48 4.47 4.34
CA LEU A 54 9.72 4.98 5.48
C LEU A 54 10.61 5.37 6.66
N HIS A 55 11.72 4.66 6.88
CA HIS A 55 12.71 5.03 7.90
C HIS A 55 13.30 6.41 7.61
N GLU A 56 13.76 6.64 6.38
CA GLU A 56 14.32 7.93 5.95
C GLU A 56 13.29 9.07 6.03
N LEU A 57 12.00 8.75 5.78
CA LEU A 57 10.86 9.66 5.95
C LEU A 57 10.45 9.87 7.42
N LYS A 58 11.25 9.39 8.40
CA LYS A 58 10.94 9.46 9.83
C LYS A 58 9.66 8.72 10.22
N ARG A 59 9.45 7.54 9.64
CA ARG A 59 8.39 6.60 9.99
C ARG A 59 6.98 7.22 9.99
N PRO A 60 6.49 7.74 8.83
CA PRO A 60 5.14 8.29 8.74
C PRO A 60 4.06 7.25 9.06
N ASP A 61 4.33 5.96 8.84
CA ASP A 61 3.50 4.82 9.16
C ASP A 61 3.22 4.64 10.67
N ARG A 62 3.97 5.32 11.55
CA ARG A 62 3.79 5.31 13.00
C ARG A 62 3.13 6.57 13.55
N ALA A 63 2.71 7.48 12.68
CA ALA A 63 2.10 8.76 13.09
C ALA A 63 0.61 8.64 13.40
N PHE A 64 -0.01 7.49 13.12
CA PHE A 64 -1.43 7.21 13.30
C PHE A 64 -1.63 5.75 13.75
N ARG A 65 -2.75 5.47 14.38
CA ARG A 65 -3.19 4.10 14.66
C ARG A 65 -3.67 3.44 13.36
N SER A 66 -3.62 2.12 13.25
CA SER A 66 -4.04 1.46 12.04
C SER A 66 -4.83 0.18 12.25
N VAL A 67 -5.73 -0.11 11.31
CA VAL A 67 -6.37 -1.41 11.09
C VAL A 67 -5.86 -1.94 9.77
N HIS A 68 -5.39 -3.19 9.74
CA HIS A 68 -4.84 -3.82 8.54
C HIS A 68 -5.81 -4.87 8.01
N VAL A 69 -6.22 -4.76 6.76
CA VAL A 69 -7.28 -5.58 6.16
C VAL A 69 -6.74 -6.39 4.99
N THR A 70 -6.83 -7.72 5.07
CA THR A 70 -6.57 -8.64 3.96
C THR A 70 -7.75 -9.58 3.72
N GLY A 71 -7.67 -10.39 2.70
CA GLY A 71 -8.63 -11.43 2.32
C GLY A 71 -8.67 -11.63 0.82
N THR A 72 -9.39 -12.62 0.36
CA THR A 72 -9.61 -12.83 -1.08
C THR A 72 -10.64 -11.84 -1.59
N ASN A 73 -11.82 -11.80 -1.00
CA ASN A 73 -12.93 -10.95 -1.39
C ASN A 73 -13.31 -9.97 -0.26
N GLY A 74 -13.93 -8.84 -0.62
CA GLY A 74 -14.52 -7.91 0.34
C GLY A 74 -13.55 -6.98 1.08
N LYS A 75 -12.25 -7.03 0.81
CA LYS A 75 -11.24 -6.15 1.42
C LYS A 75 -11.63 -4.67 1.36
N THR A 76 -11.86 -4.16 0.15
CA THR A 76 -12.21 -2.75 -0.09
C THR A 76 -13.53 -2.37 0.57
N THR A 77 -14.54 -3.26 0.51
CA THR A 77 -15.83 -3.02 1.16
C THR A 77 -15.66 -2.88 2.67
N VAL A 78 -14.98 -3.83 3.31
CA VAL A 78 -14.71 -3.81 4.76
C VAL A 78 -13.88 -2.58 5.13
N SER A 79 -12.85 -2.27 4.37
CA SER A 79 -12.00 -1.08 4.62
C SER A 79 -12.79 0.22 4.57
N ARG A 80 -13.66 0.39 3.57
CA ARG A 80 -14.52 1.58 3.45
C ARG A 80 -15.58 1.65 4.54
N MET A 81 -16.19 0.51 4.92
CA MET A 81 -17.16 0.45 6.02
C MET A 81 -16.50 0.81 7.35
N LEU A 82 -15.34 0.24 7.66
CA LEU A 82 -14.58 0.58 8.87
C LEU A 82 -14.20 2.06 8.88
N GLY A 83 -13.75 2.61 7.74
CA GLY A 83 -13.46 4.03 7.61
C GLY A 83 -14.69 4.91 7.88
N ALA A 84 -15.84 4.54 7.34
CA ALA A 84 -17.09 5.28 7.57
C ALA A 84 -17.55 5.23 9.04
N LEU A 85 -17.48 4.06 9.68
CA LEU A 85 -17.83 3.89 11.10
C LEU A 85 -16.89 4.68 12.01
N THR A 86 -15.59 4.61 11.73
CA THR A 86 -14.57 5.35 12.50
C THR A 86 -14.77 6.86 12.37
N ARG A 87 -15.04 7.34 11.15
CA ARG A 87 -15.38 8.75 10.94
C ARG A 87 -16.64 9.18 11.68
N ALA A 88 -17.66 8.34 11.72
CA ALA A 88 -18.88 8.62 12.44
C ALA A 88 -18.66 8.74 13.97
N SER A 89 -17.58 8.17 14.52
CA SER A 89 -17.17 8.36 15.91
C SER A 89 -16.39 9.65 16.18
N GLY A 90 -16.21 10.51 15.17
CA GLY A 90 -15.57 11.82 15.32
C GLY A 90 -14.06 11.84 15.08
N LEU A 91 -13.44 10.72 14.67
CA LEU A 91 -12.01 10.64 14.41
C LEU A 91 -11.68 11.15 13.00
N GLN A 92 -10.44 11.65 12.84
CA GLN A 92 -9.83 11.91 11.53
C GLN A 92 -9.37 10.57 10.95
N VAL A 93 -9.91 10.18 9.79
CA VAL A 93 -9.73 8.83 9.25
C VAL A 93 -9.06 8.84 7.90
N GLY A 94 -8.00 8.03 7.77
CA GLY A 94 -7.43 7.65 6.49
C GLY A 94 -7.96 6.28 6.04
N VAL A 95 -8.16 6.10 4.74
CA VAL A 95 -8.45 4.78 4.15
C VAL A 95 -7.57 4.61 2.92
N TYR A 96 -6.77 3.54 2.91
CA TYR A 96 -5.95 3.14 1.78
C TYR A 96 -6.53 1.87 1.17
N THR A 97 -6.89 1.92 -0.12
CA THR A 97 -7.53 0.81 -0.85
C THR A 97 -6.90 0.60 -2.23
N SER A 98 -7.07 -0.60 -2.79
CA SER A 98 -6.65 -0.92 -4.16
C SER A 98 -7.50 -2.05 -4.77
N PRO A 99 -7.65 -2.08 -6.11
CA PRO A 99 -7.28 -1.03 -7.06
C PRO A 99 -8.25 0.17 -7.02
N HIS A 100 -7.95 1.22 -7.77
CA HIS A 100 -8.91 2.30 -8.06
C HIS A 100 -9.88 1.88 -9.19
N VAL A 101 -11.00 2.60 -9.32
CA VAL A 101 -11.97 2.39 -10.41
C VAL A 101 -11.69 3.35 -11.56
N LEU A 102 -11.56 4.64 -11.28
CA LEU A 102 -11.33 5.69 -12.28
C LEU A 102 -10.01 6.42 -12.10
N HIS A 103 -9.67 6.79 -10.85
CA HIS A 103 -8.56 7.68 -10.56
C HIS A 103 -7.65 7.15 -9.45
N PHE A 104 -6.34 7.30 -9.59
CA PHE A 104 -5.37 6.92 -8.55
C PHE A 104 -5.66 7.52 -7.17
N ARG A 105 -6.26 8.73 -7.13
CA ARG A 105 -6.65 9.42 -5.89
C ARG A 105 -7.64 8.63 -5.03
N GLU A 106 -8.46 7.76 -5.64
CA GLU A 106 -9.43 6.91 -4.93
C GLU A 106 -8.75 5.94 -3.97
N ARG A 107 -7.47 5.61 -4.22
CA ARG A 107 -6.70 4.69 -3.36
C ARG A 107 -6.39 5.30 -1.98
N ILE A 108 -6.38 6.62 -1.87
CA ILE A 108 -6.07 7.36 -0.65
C ILE A 108 -7.25 8.26 -0.33
N ALA A 109 -8.03 7.91 0.68
CA ALA A 109 -9.15 8.72 1.12
C ALA A 109 -8.89 9.28 2.52
N ILE A 110 -9.22 10.55 2.73
CA ILE A 110 -9.14 11.24 4.03
C ILE A 110 -10.54 11.73 4.38
N ASN A 111 -11.06 11.31 5.51
CA ASN A 111 -12.42 11.61 5.96
C ASN A 111 -13.51 11.27 4.93
N GLY A 112 -13.31 10.16 4.19
CA GLY A 112 -14.26 9.66 3.20
C GLY A 112 -14.22 10.38 1.85
N GLN A 113 -13.29 11.30 1.63
CA GLN A 113 -13.06 11.95 0.34
C GLN A 113 -11.72 11.49 -0.25
N PRO A 114 -11.64 11.21 -1.57
CA PRO A 114 -10.37 11.00 -2.22
C PRO A 114 -9.42 12.16 -1.96
N ILE A 115 -8.13 11.87 -1.78
CA ILE A 115 -7.09 12.89 -1.61
C ILE A 115 -7.14 13.92 -2.74
N GLY A 116 -6.91 15.19 -2.44
CA GLY A 116 -6.79 16.25 -3.43
C GLY A 116 -5.63 16.01 -4.41
N GLU A 117 -5.71 16.62 -5.58
CA GLU A 117 -4.64 16.46 -6.58
C GLU A 117 -3.33 17.05 -6.11
N GLU A 118 -3.39 18.24 -5.51
CA GLU A 118 -2.21 18.94 -4.99
C GLU A 118 -1.57 18.15 -3.85
N GLU A 119 -2.38 17.66 -2.90
CA GLU A 119 -1.87 16.88 -1.77
C GLU A 119 -1.23 15.55 -2.23
N LEU A 120 -1.78 14.91 -3.28
CA LEU A 120 -1.16 13.71 -3.85
C LEU A 120 0.14 14.05 -4.57
N VAL A 121 0.19 15.14 -5.33
CA VAL A 121 1.42 15.63 -5.99
C VAL A 121 2.51 15.91 -4.96
N ASP A 122 2.17 16.61 -3.88
CA ASP A 122 3.10 16.91 -2.80
C ASP A 122 3.62 15.64 -2.12
N ALA A 123 2.73 14.71 -1.77
CA ALA A 123 3.13 13.43 -1.19
C ALA A 123 4.07 12.65 -2.12
N CYS A 124 3.73 12.55 -3.41
CA CYS A 124 4.56 11.88 -4.40
C CYS A 124 5.91 12.55 -4.59
N ASN A 125 5.98 13.88 -4.60
CA ASN A 125 7.23 14.62 -4.69
C ASN A 125 8.14 14.40 -3.47
N HIS A 126 7.56 14.34 -2.27
CA HIS A 126 8.31 13.99 -1.08
C HIS A 126 8.93 12.59 -1.18
N ILE A 127 8.14 11.58 -1.54
CA ILE A 127 8.65 10.22 -1.71
C ILE A 127 9.76 10.20 -2.77
N LYS A 128 9.50 10.81 -3.92
CA LYS A 128 10.44 10.86 -5.04
C LYS A 128 11.79 11.49 -4.65
N SER A 129 11.77 12.62 -3.95
CA SER A 129 12.98 13.30 -3.50
C SER A 129 13.85 12.42 -2.58
N PHE A 130 13.22 11.60 -1.72
CA PHE A 130 13.93 10.63 -0.90
C PHE A 130 14.49 9.47 -1.70
N LEU A 131 13.73 8.96 -2.67
CA LEU A 131 14.22 7.89 -3.56
C LEU A 131 15.47 8.35 -4.31
N ASP A 132 15.46 9.58 -4.85
CA ASP A 132 16.60 10.17 -5.56
C ASP A 132 17.80 10.36 -4.64
N LEU A 133 17.58 10.93 -3.45
CA LEU A 133 18.64 11.22 -2.48
C LEU A 133 19.37 9.96 -2.00
N TYR A 134 18.63 8.86 -1.76
CA TYR A 134 19.18 7.62 -1.20
C TYR A 134 19.40 6.51 -2.22
N GLY A 135 19.17 6.78 -3.51
CA GLY A 135 19.31 5.80 -4.58
C GLY A 135 18.37 4.60 -4.43
N LEU A 136 17.19 4.81 -3.84
CA LEU A 136 16.17 3.78 -3.63
C LEU A 136 15.25 3.66 -4.83
N GLN A 137 14.68 2.47 -4.99
CA GLN A 137 13.68 2.20 -6.03
C GLN A 137 12.50 1.46 -5.40
N LEU A 138 11.30 1.95 -5.68
CA LEU A 138 10.04 1.36 -5.26
C LEU A 138 9.21 0.94 -6.48
N ALA A 139 8.49 -0.17 -6.35
CA ALA A 139 7.43 -0.52 -7.30
C ALA A 139 6.25 0.47 -7.15
N PRO A 140 5.34 0.58 -8.15
CA PRO A 140 4.24 1.55 -8.10
C PRO A 140 3.38 1.46 -6.85
N PHE A 141 3.05 0.24 -6.42
CA PHE A 141 2.26 0.02 -5.20
C PHE A 141 3.04 0.41 -3.93
N GLU A 142 4.34 0.06 -3.86
CA GLU A 142 5.24 0.48 -2.78
C GLU A 142 5.33 2.00 -2.69
N PHE A 143 5.48 2.66 -3.84
CA PHE A 143 5.54 4.12 -3.93
C PHE A 143 4.25 4.78 -3.44
N LEU A 144 3.08 4.31 -3.90
CA LEU A 144 1.79 4.82 -3.46
C LEU A 144 1.51 4.53 -1.99
N THR A 145 1.93 3.37 -1.47
CA THR A 145 1.83 3.05 -0.04
C THR A 145 2.61 4.04 0.81
N ALA A 146 3.86 4.35 0.42
CA ALA A 146 4.66 5.35 1.11
C ALA A 146 4.04 6.77 1.02
N ALA A 147 3.50 7.14 -0.16
CA ALA A 147 2.80 8.42 -0.36
C ALA A 147 1.52 8.50 0.50
N ALA A 148 0.75 7.40 0.62
CA ALA A 148 -0.43 7.34 1.46
C ALA A 148 -0.09 7.57 2.95
N PHE A 149 0.94 6.90 3.46
CA PHE A 149 1.35 7.08 4.85
C PHE A 149 1.88 8.49 5.13
N PHE A 150 2.60 9.07 4.17
CA PHE A 150 3.02 10.47 4.25
C PHE A 150 1.82 11.43 4.30
N ALA A 151 0.85 11.25 3.40
CA ALA A 151 -0.37 12.06 3.35
C ALA A 151 -1.21 11.94 4.63
N PHE A 152 -1.37 10.72 5.18
CA PHE A 152 -2.09 10.51 6.44
C PHE A 152 -1.42 11.22 7.62
N ARG A 153 -0.09 11.18 7.70
CA ARG A 153 0.66 11.96 8.70
C ARG A 153 0.44 13.46 8.52
N ALA A 154 0.52 13.96 7.29
CA ALA A 154 0.34 15.39 6.98
C ALA A 154 -1.08 15.87 7.35
N ALA A 155 -2.10 15.03 7.10
CA ALA A 155 -3.49 15.29 7.45
C ALA A 155 -3.81 15.02 8.94
N LYS A 156 -2.82 14.59 9.75
CA LYS A 156 -3.00 14.27 11.18
C LYS A 156 -4.14 13.26 11.42
N VAL A 157 -4.15 12.20 10.62
CA VAL A 157 -5.12 11.11 10.75
C VAL A 157 -4.95 10.44 12.11
N ASP A 158 -6.06 10.21 12.83
CA ASP A 158 -6.08 9.50 14.11
C ASP A 158 -5.99 7.99 13.91
N LEU A 159 -6.74 7.47 12.92
CA LEU A 159 -6.78 6.06 12.57
C LEU A 159 -6.82 5.87 11.06
N ALA A 160 -5.96 5.00 10.54
CA ALA A 160 -5.97 4.60 9.15
C ALA A 160 -6.43 3.15 8.97
N VAL A 161 -7.35 2.91 8.04
CA VAL A 161 -7.71 1.57 7.57
C VAL A 161 -6.90 1.28 6.33
N ILE A 162 -6.04 0.27 6.40
CA ILE A 162 -5.05 -0.05 5.36
C ILE A 162 -5.42 -1.39 4.74
N GLU A 163 -5.79 -1.37 3.47
CA GLU A 163 -6.06 -2.56 2.67
C GLU A 163 -4.76 -3.11 2.08
N VAL A 164 -4.55 -4.41 2.22
CA VAL A 164 -3.49 -5.16 1.54
C VAL A 164 -3.73 -5.17 0.04
N GLY A 165 -2.71 -4.90 -0.76
CA GLY A 165 -2.80 -5.00 -2.21
C GLY A 165 -3.00 -6.45 -2.64
N ILE A 166 -2.06 -7.32 -2.28
CA ILE A 166 -2.10 -8.75 -2.63
C ILE A 166 -1.45 -9.60 -1.53
N GLY A 167 -2.05 -10.75 -1.22
CA GLY A 167 -1.52 -11.67 -0.22
C GLY A 167 -1.59 -11.12 1.19
N GLY A 168 -0.45 -10.77 1.75
CA GLY A 168 -0.32 -10.18 3.08
C GLY A 168 1.11 -10.12 3.58
N ARG A 169 1.79 -11.26 3.67
CA ARG A 169 3.12 -11.39 4.29
C ARG A 169 4.16 -10.44 3.69
N GLN A 170 4.21 -10.36 2.37
CA GLN A 170 5.20 -9.54 1.65
C GLN A 170 4.59 -8.29 1.03
N ASP A 171 3.32 -7.97 1.33
CA ASP A 171 2.68 -6.76 0.83
C ASP A 171 3.33 -5.50 1.39
N ALA A 172 3.46 -4.47 0.57
CA ALA A 172 4.09 -3.20 0.94
C ALA A 172 3.46 -2.55 2.19
N THR A 173 2.17 -2.82 2.43
CA THR A 173 1.46 -2.32 3.60
C THR A 173 1.85 -3.03 4.89
N ASN A 174 2.48 -4.23 4.81
CA ASN A 174 2.81 -5.05 5.98
C ASN A 174 4.00 -4.52 6.82
N VAL A 175 4.46 -3.32 6.54
CA VAL A 175 5.44 -2.57 7.33
C VAL A 175 4.85 -1.95 8.60
N ILE A 176 3.51 -1.87 8.69
CA ILE A 176 2.79 -1.32 9.84
C ILE A 176 2.69 -2.32 10.99
N THR A 177 2.45 -1.79 12.19
CA THR A 177 2.02 -2.57 13.35
C THR A 177 0.60 -2.11 13.72
N PRO A 178 -0.44 -2.82 13.24
CA PRO A 178 -1.81 -2.38 13.42
C PRO A 178 -2.33 -2.67 14.85
N GLU A 179 -3.38 -1.98 15.27
CA GLU A 179 -4.13 -2.31 16.48
C GLU A 179 -5.12 -3.47 16.28
N LEU A 180 -5.48 -3.74 15.02
CA LEU A 180 -6.36 -4.84 14.63
C LEU A 180 -5.96 -5.34 13.25
N SER A 181 -5.80 -6.65 13.09
CA SER A 181 -5.72 -7.31 11.79
C SER A 181 -7.07 -7.93 11.42
N VAL A 182 -7.50 -7.73 10.18
CA VAL A 182 -8.77 -8.29 9.67
C VAL A 182 -8.47 -9.17 8.46
N ILE A 183 -8.96 -10.41 8.49
CA ILE A 183 -8.94 -11.34 7.35
C ILE A 183 -10.40 -11.57 6.94
N THR A 184 -10.83 -11.00 5.82
CA THR A 184 -12.24 -11.04 5.42
C THR A 184 -12.70 -12.45 5.07
N ASN A 185 -11.91 -13.16 4.27
CA ASN A 185 -12.06 -14.58 3.94
C ASN A 185 -10.79 -15.13 3.31
N VAL A 186 -10.73 -16.46 3.15
CA VAL A 186 -9.69 -17.16 2.39
C VAL A 186 -10.37 -18.05 1.36
N GLU A 187 -10.11 -17.77 0.09
CA GLU A 187 -10.55 -18.53 -1.07
C GLU A 187 -9.40 -18.66 -2.07
N TYR A 188 -9.58 -19.46 -3.09
CA TYR A 188 -8.61 -19.60 -4.18
C TYR A 188 -8.45 -18.29 -4.92
N ASP A 189 -7.24 -17.72 -4.92
CA ASP A 189 -6.89 -16.48 -5.59
C ASP A 189 -5.37 -16.43 -5.73
N HIS A 190 -4.89 -15.88 -6.84
CA HIS A 190 -3.46 -15.76 -7.13
C HIS A 190 -2.64 -17.04 -6.87
N THR A 191 -3.18 -18.18 -7.31
CA THR A 191 -2.58 -19.51 -7.08
C THR A 191 -1.21 -19.65 -7.72
N ASP A 192 -0.94 -18.90 -8.77
CA ASP A 192 0.36 -18.78 -9.43
C ASP A 192 1.44 -18.13 -8.53
N LEU A 193 1.03 -17.33 -7.54
CA LEU A 193 1.93 -16.61 -6.63
C LEU A 193 2.02 -17.27 -5.24
N PHE A 194 0.90 -17.76 -4.71
CA PHE A 194 0.81 -18.18 -3.30
C PHE A 194 0.69 -19.68 -3.12
N GLY A 195 0.58 -20.44 -4.23
CA GLY A 195 0.42 -21.88 -4.24
C GLY A 195 -1.01 -22.35 -4.47
N GLU A 196 -1.16 -23.64 -4.68
CA GLU A 196 -2.37 -24.27 -5.18
C GLU A 196 -3.36 -24.71 -4.07
N THR A 197 -3.03 -24.45 -2.78
CA THR A 197 -3.89 -24.87 -1.67
C THR A 197 -4.38 -23.68 -0.83
N LEU A 198 -5.55 -23.85 -0.22
CA LEU A 198 -6.12 -22.84 0.68
C LEU A 198 -5.21 -22.56 1.88
N GLU A 199 -4.51 -23.59 2.37
CA GLU A 199 -3.56 -23.45 3.48
C GLU A 199 -2.40 -22.54 3.12
N GLN A 200 -1.84 -22.66 1.92
CA GLN A 200 -0.76 -21.78 1.44
C GLN A 200 -1.23 -20.33 1.34
N ILE A 201 -2.42 -20.12 0.77
CA ILE A 201 -3.03 -18.80 0.65
C ILE A 201 -3.35 -18.23 2.05
N ALA A 202 -3.86 -19.05 2.97
CA ALA A 202 -4.13 -18.65 4.35
C ALA A 202 -2.86 -18.22 5.09
N VAL A 203 -1.76 -18.97 4.94
CA VAL A 203 -0.45 -18.62 5.53
C VAL A 203 0.07 -17.29 5.00
N GLU A 204 -0.12 -17.02 3.72
CA GLU A 204 0.28 -15.73 3.12
C GLU A 204 -0.55 -14.57 3.69
N LYS A 205 -1.88 -14.73 3.76
CA LYS A 205 -2.76 -13.70 4.34
C LYS A 205 -2.52 -13.52 5.83
N ALA A 206 -2.30 -14.60 6.57
CA ALA A 206 -1.97 -14.56 8.00
C ALA A 206 -0.64 -13.82 8.29
N GLY A 207 0.17 -13.58 7.28
CA GLY A 207 1.40 -12.80 7.41
C GLY A 207 1.22 -11.35 7.90
N ILE A 208 -0.01 -10.82 7.88
CA ILE A 208 -0.32 -9.49 8.44
C ILE A 208 -0.53 -9.51 9.97
N ILE A 209 -0.66 -10.70 10.57
CA ILE A 209 -0.87 -10.85 12.01
C ILE A 209 0.42 -10.48 12.73
N LYS A 210 0.34 -9.60 13.71
CA LYS A 210 1.48 -9.19 14.52
C LYS A 210 1.34 -9.72 15.96
N PRO A 211 2.44 -9.96 16.67
CA PRO A 211 2.39 -10.35 18.06
C PRO A 211 1.55 -9.37 18.90
N LEU A 212 0.73 -9.89 19.79
CA LEU A 212 -0.13 -9.12 20.71
C LEU A 212 -1.18 -8.24 20.02
N THR A 213 -1.41 -8.42 18.71
CA THR A 213 -2.44 -7.71 17.94
C THR A 213 -3.68 -8.59 17.82
N PRO A 214 -4.88 -8.11 18.18
CA PRO A 214 -6.13 -8.81 17.91
C PRO A 214 -6.32 -9.11 16.44
N VAL A 215 -6.97 -10.24 16.14
CA VAL A 215 -7.32 -10.67 14.78
C VAL A 215 -8.80 -10.92 14.69
N LEU A 216 -9.44 -10.34 13.68
CA LEU A 216 -10.81 -10.64 13.30
C LEU A 216 -10.81 -11.42 11.99
N CYS A 217 -11.36 -12.63 12.01
CA CYS A 217 -11.55 -13.44 10.81
C CYS A 217 -13.01 -13.47 10.43
N GLY A 218 -13.31 -13.22 9.17
CA GLY A 218 -14.63 -13.44 8.59
C GLY A 218 -14.92 -14.93 8.35
N PRO A 219 -16.02 -15.25 7.68
CA PRO A 219 -16.37 -16.65 7.37
C PRO A 219 -15.24 -17.30 6.55
N MET A 220 -14.82 -18.47 7.00
CA MET A 220 -13.87 -19.32 6.28
C MET A 220 -14.62 -20.51 5.68
N THR A 221 -14.36 -20.84 4.40
CA THR A 221 -14.82 -22.08 3.80
C THR A 221 -14.16 -23.26 4.51
N LYS A 222 -14.93 -24.33 4.73
CA LYS A 222 -14.42 -25.57 5.32
C LYS A 222 -13.65 -26.37 4.27
#